data_85cc8fc364269a55f671aa2ba7897ef6
#
_entry.id   85cc8fc364269a55f671aa2ba7897ef6
#
_cell.length_a   1.000
_cell.length_b   1.000
_cell.length_c   1.000
_cell.angle_alpha   90.00
_cell.angle_beta   90.00
_cell.angle_gamma   90.00
#
_symmetry.space_group_name_H-M   'P 1'
#
loop_
_entity.id
_entity.type
_entity.pdbx_description
1 polymer ?
#
loop_
_entity_poly.entity_id
_entity_poly.type
_entity_poly.pdbx_seq_one_letter_code
_entity_poly.pdbx_strand_id
1 'polypeptide(L)'
;MSPAKLRREWFANPKADILAGAVVGLALIPEAIAFSIIAGVDPKVGLYASFIIAVTTAFLGGRPGSISAATGAMALLMIDLVKDWGLDYLLVATFLTGIFQVIFGVLKLGRQMRYVPRAVMVGYINALAVLIFLAQLPQLTNVPPLVYGMTALSLGIIYILPRFTKALPWWRWLG
;
A
#
# COMPACT_ATOMS: atom_id res chain seq x y z
N MET A 1 -0.80 26.78 -9.62
CA MET A 1 -0.68 26.95 -8.14
C MET A 1 0.24 28.11 -7.87
N SER A 2 -0.09 29.05 -6.95
CA SER A 2 0.83 30.13 -6.62
C SER A 2 1.98 29.61 -5.75
N PRO A 3 3.22 30.12 -5.94
CA PRO A 3 4.40 29.67 -5.18
C PRO A 3 4.25 29.86 -3.65
N ALA A 4 3.49 30.85 -3.23
CA ALA A 4 3.17 31.08 -1.82
C ALA A 4 2.29 29.97 -1.21
N LYS A 5 1.37 29.40 -1.98
CA LYS A 5 0.52 28.28 -1.53
C LYS A 5 1.33 27.00 -1.40
N LEU A 6 2.23 26.72 -2.36
CA LEU A 6 3.14 25.59 -2.32
C LEU A 6 4.02 25.61 -1.07
N ARG A 7 4.64 26.76 -0.79
CA ARG A 7 5.51 26.96 0.37
C ARG A 7 4.76 26.74 1.69
N ARG A 8 3.52 27.20 1.78
CA ARG A 8 2.68 27.04 2.97
C ARG A 8 2.22 25.58 3.18
N GLU A 9 1.99 24.84 2.11
CA GLU A 9 1.61 23.42 2.19
C GLU A 9 2.80 22.52 2.51
N TRP A 10 4.00 22.81 1.99
CA TRP A 10 5.18 21.98 2.17
C TRP A 10 5.98 22.26 3.46
N PHE A 11 5.86 23.45 4.04
CA PHE A 11 6.64 23.86 5.19
C PHE A 11 5.79 24.32 6.38
N ALA A 12 4.52 23.97 6.43
CA ALA A 12 3.64 24.33 7.54
C ALA A 12 4.09 23.68 8.88
N ASN A 13 4.46 22.39 8.84
CA ASN A 13 4.87 21.62 10.01
C ASN A 13 5.95 20.59 9.67
N PRO A 14 7.17 21.00 9.31
CA PRO A 14 8.19 20.09 8.78
C PRO A 14 8.57 18.98 9.76
N LYS A 15 8.50 19.22 11.07
CA LYS A 15 8.79 18.20 12.08
C LYS A 15 7.73 17.08 12.07
N ALA A 16 6.46 17.44 12.01
CA ALA A 16 5.37 16.48 11.95
C ALA A 16 5.39 15.71 10.62
N ASP A 17 5.67 16.39 9.52
CA ASP A 17 5.72 15.80 8.18
C ASP A 17 6.88 14.80 8.04
N ILE A 18 8.07 15.14 8.55
CA ILE A 18 9.22 14.22 8.56
C ILE A 18 8.93 12.99 9.43
N LEU A 19 8.35 13.19 10.61
CA LEU A 19 8.02 12.09 11.50
C LEU A 19 6.96 11.18 10.89
N ALA A 20 5.91 11.75 10.33
CA ALA A 20 4.87 10.99 9.62
C ALA A 20 5.45 10.23 8.42
N GLY A 21 6.30 10.87 7.62
CA GLY A 21 6.98 10.24 6.51
C GLY A 21 7.88 9.08 6.92
N ALA A 22 8.62 9.24 8.03
CA ALA A 22 9.46 8.17 8.58
C ALA A 22 8.63 6.96 9.06
N VAL A 23 7.53 7.20 9.78
CA VAL A 23 6.62 6.14 10.25
C VAL A 23 6.01 5.40 9.05
N VAL A 24 5.54 6.12 8.05
CA VAL A 24 4.95 5.53 6.84
C VAL A 24 6.01 4.76 6.04
N GLY A 25 7.20 5.33 5.87
CA GLY A 25 8.30 4.64 5.18
C GLY A 25 8.66 3.31 5.84
N LEU A 26 8.75 3.29 7.18
CA LEU A 26 9.00 2.06 7.93
C LEU A 26 7.85 1.03 7.79
N ALA A 27 6.60 1.49 7.71
CA ALA A 27 5.45 0.62 7.51
C ALA A 27 5.38 0.05 6.09
N LEU A 28 5.80 0.81 5.07
CA LEU A 28 5.79 0.38 3.68
C LEU A 28 6.83 -0.69 3.35
N ILE A 29 7.94 -0.76 4.08
CA ILE A 29 9.01 -1.77 3.83
C ILE A 29 8.46 -3.20 3.94
N PRO A 30 7.88 -3.63 5.06
CA PRO A 30 7.35 -5.00 5.17
C PRO A 30 6.19 -5.25 4.21
N GLU A 31 5.38 -4.26 3.93
CA GLU A 31 4.28 -4.35 2.97
C GLU A 31 4.79 -4.60 1.54
N ALA A 32 5.78 -3.83 1.08
CA ALA A 32 6.40 -4.01 -0.23
C ALA A 32 7.06 -5.39 -0.37
N ILE A 33 7.74 -5.87 0.67
CA ILE A 33 8.34 -7.21 0.72
C ILE A 33 7.25 -8.28 0.61
N ALA A 34 6.20 -8.19 1.41
CA ALA A 34 5.12 -9.17 1.43
C ALA A 34 4.42 -9.28 0.07
N PHE A 35 4.08 -8.16 -0.56
CA PHE A 35 3.43 -8.18 -1.87
C PHE A 35 4.35 -8.61 -3.00
N SER A 36 5.66 -8.37 -2.90
CA SER A 36 6.63 -8.91 -3.85
C SER A 36 6.71 -10.43 -3.78
N ILE A 37 6.74 -10.99 -2.58
CA ILE A 37 6.74 -12.45 -2.36
C ILE A 37 5.45 -13.06 -2.91
N ILE A 38 4.30 -12.46 -2.65
CA ILE A 38 3.00 -12.92 -3.20
C ILE A 38 3.03 -12.90 -4.73
N ALA A 39 3.53 -11.84 -5.34
CA ALA A 39 3.64 -11.71 -6.79
C ALA A 39 4.69 -12.63 -7.42
N GLY A 40 5.51 -13.31 -6.62
CA GLY A 40 6.59 -14.18 -7.12
C GLY A 40 7.82 -13.40 -7.62
N VAL A 41 8.01 -12.15 -7.16
CA VAL A 41 9.09 -11.25 -7.57
C VAL A 41 10.09 -11.10 -6.42
N ASP A 42 11.37 -10.88 -6.75
CA ASP A 42 12.39 -10.58 -5.74
C ASP A 42 11.97 -9.37 -4.88
N PRO A 43 12.02 -9.46 -3.55
CA PRO A 43 11.67 -8.35 -2.65
C PRO A 43 12.39 -7.04 -2.93
N LYS A 44 13.61 -7.09 -3.46
CA LYS A 44 14.38 -5.90 -3.86
C LYS A 44 13.66 -5.10 -4.95
N VAL A 45 13.08 -5.79 -5.93
CA VAL A 45 12.34 -5.13 -7.03
C VAL A 45 11.13 -4.38 -6.49
N GLY A 46 10.38 -4.99 -5.57
CA GLY A 46 9.24 -4.33 -4.92
C GLY A 46 9.63 -3.15 -4.05
N LEU A 47 10.75 -3.24 -3.32
CA LEU A 47 11.27 -2.11 -2.54
C LEU A 47 11.68 -0.94 -3.43
N TYR A 48 12.40 -1.19 -4.53
CA TYR A 48 12.76 -0.14 -5.49
C TYR A 48 11.53 0.46 -6.14
N ALA A 49 10.56 -0.35 -6.55
CA ALA A 49 9.31 0.13 -7.13
C ALA A 49 8.53 1.02 -6.14
N SER A 50 8.40 0.58 -4.89
CA SER A 50 7.73 1.34 -3.83
C SER A 50 8.44 2.68 -3.55
N PHE A 51 9.76 2.68 -3.53
CA PHE A 51 10.55 3.91 -3.37
C PHE A 51 10.30 4.89 -4.54
N ILE A 52 10.40 4.41 -5.78
CA ILE A 52 10.19 5.25 -6.98
C ILE A 52 8.76 5.81 -6.99
N ILE A 53 7.75 4.99 -6.68
CA ILE A 53 6.35 5.42 -6.63
C ILE A 53 6.16 6.46 -5.53
N ALA A 54 6.71 6.25 -4.32
CA ALA A 54 6.60 7.18 -3.20
C ALA A 54 7.22 8.54 -3.53
N VAL A 55 8.44 8.54 -4.09
CA VAL A 55 9.14 9.78 -4.50
C VAL A 55 8.37 10.48 -5.61
N THR A 56 7.97 9.76 -6.65
CA THR A 56 7.24 10.33 -7.78
C THR A 56 5.92 10.95 -7.34
N THR A 57 5.19 10.26 -6.46
CA THR A 57 3.92 10.74 -5.92
C THR A 57 4.09 11.95 -5.01
N ALA A 58 5.18 12.02 -4.25
CA ALA A 58 5.48 13.16 -3.41
C ALA A 58 5.62 14.46 -4.23
N PHE A 59 6.21 14.39 -5.42
CA PHE A 59 6.39 15.56 -6.29
C PHE A 59 5.23 15.81 -7.25
N LEU A 60 4.67 14.75 -7.84
CA LEU A 60 3.62 14.83 -8.86
C LEU A 60 2.21 14.54 -8.32
N GLY A 61 2.11 14.07 -7.06
CA GLY A 61 0.85 13.77 -6.43
C GLY A 61 -0.02 15.01 -6.20
N GLY A 62 -1.33 14.86 -6.36
CA GLY A 62 -2.26 15.97 -6.38
C GLY A 62 -2.81 16.41 -5.02
N ARG A 63 -2.56 15.70 -3.92
CA ARG A 63 -3.10 16.01 -2.58
C ARG A 63 -2.03 15.90 -1.50
N PRO A 64 -1.91 16.91 -0.62
CA PRO A 64 -1.05 16.81 0.57
C PRO A 64 -1.44 15.58 1.41
N GLY A 65 -0.44 14.82 1.85
CA GLY A 65 -0.65 13.59 2.64
C GLY A 65 -1.12 12.37 1.85
N SER A 66 -1.16 12.44 0.51
CA SER A 66 -1.44 11.27 -0.32
C SER A 66 -0.20 10.41 -0.46
N ILE A 67 -0.36 9.11 -0.23
CA ILE A 67 0.69 8.10 -0.37
C ILE A 67 0.23 7.10 -1.42
N SER A 68 1.14 6.71 -2.31
CA SER A 68 0.93 5.63 -3.25
C SER A 68 1.95 4.52 -2.95
N ALA A 69 1.46 3.29 -2.89
CA ALA A 69 2.26 2.12 -2.57
C ALA A 69 1.77 0.89 -3.35
N ALA A 70 2.47 -0.21 -3.22
CA ALA A 70 2.05 -1.49 -3.73
C ALA A 70 0.66 -1.89 -3.16
N THR A 71 -0.15 -2.56 -3.98
CA THR A 71 -1.46 -3.05 -3.55
C THR A 71 -1.54 -4.56 -3.67
N GLY A 72 -2.10 -5.23 -2.64
CA GLY A 72 -2.30 -6.68 -2.64
C GLY A 72 -3.17 -7.18 -3.81
N ALA A 73 -4.15 -6.37 -4.24
CA ALA A 73 -4.97 -6.69 -5.41
C ALA A 73 -4.15 -6.83 -6.69
N MET A 74 -3.20 -5.94 -6.94
CA MET A 74 -2.32 -6.00 -8.10
C MET A 74 -1.32 -7.14 -7.96
N ALA A 75 -0.77 -7.38 -6.78
CA ALA A 75 0.14 -8.49 -6.52
C ALA A 75 -0.48 -9.84 -6.88
N LEU A 76 -1.76 -10.06 -6.51
CA LEU A 76 -2.48 -11.28 -6.86
C LEU A 76 -2.67 -11.47 -8.36
N LEU A 77 -2.94 -10.40 -9.11
CA LEU A 77 -3.09 -10.46 -10.58
C LEU A 77 -1.76 -10.72 -11.30
N MET A 78 -0.65 -10.37 -10.66
CA MET A 78 0.69 -10.54 -11.25
C MET A 78 1.26 -11.93 -11.09
N ILE A 79 0.71 -12.78 -10.20
CA ILE A 79 1.23 -14.13 -9.92
C ILE A 79 1.38 -14.94 -11.20
N ASP A 80 0.31 -15.07 -11.96
CA ASP A 80 0.29 -15.88 -13.19
C ASP A 80 1.20 -15.27 -14.26
N LEU A 81 1.20 -13.94 -14.39
CA LEU A 81 2.04 -13.25 -15.34
C LEU A 81 3.54 -13.47 -15.05
N VAL A 82 3.95 -13.36 -13.80
CA VAL A 82 5.36 -13.56 -13.41
C VAL A 82 5.76 -15.01 -13.51
N LYS A 83 4.87 -15.94 -13.16
CA LYS A 83 5.13 -17.39 -13.20
C LYS A 83 5.28 -17.90 -14.63
N ASP A 84 4.44 -17.44 -15.55
CA ASP A 84 4.41 -17.97 -16.92
C ASP A 84 5.39 -17.23 -17.85
N TRP A 85 5.63 -15.94 -17.64
CA TRP A 85 6.33 -15.06 -18.59
C TRP A 85 7.54 -14.33 -17.97
N GLY A 86 7.68 -14.35 -16.66
CA GLY A 86 8.82 -13.75 -15.95
C GLY A 86 8.71 -12.25 -15.71
N LEU A 87 9.81 -11.70 -15.13
CA LEU A 87 9.88 -10.30 -14.71
C LEU A 87 9.84 -9.31 -15.87
N ASP A 88 10.40 -9.65 -17.03
CA ASP A 88 10.49 -8.74 -18.17
C ASP A 88 9.09 -8.38 -18.70
N TYR A 89 8.20 -9.36 -18.78
CA TYR A 89 6.82 -9.13 -19.17
C TYR A 89 6.05 -8.31 -18.13
N LEU A 90 6.36 -8.47 -16.84
CA LEU A 90 5.79 -7.63 -15.78
C LEU A 90 6.17 -6.17 -15.97
N LEU A 91 7.43 -5.89 -16.33
CA LEU A 91 7.90 -4.52 -16.59
C LEU A 91 7.19 -3.91 -17.80
N VAL A 92 7.03 -4.67 -18.88
CA VAL A 92 6.28 -4.22 -20.06
C VAL A 92 4.81 -3.96 -19.72
N ALA A 93 4.16 -4.87 -18.98
CA ALA A 93 2.78 -4.70 -18.53
C ALA A 93 2.61 -3.47 -17.64
N THR A 94 3.56 -3.21 -16.75
CA THR A 94 3.57 -2.03 -15.88
C THR A 94 3.69 -0.74 -16.70
N PHE A 95 4.58 -0.72 -17.70
CA PHE A 95 4.74 0.43 -18.59
C PHE A 95 3.45 0.69 -19.39
N LEU A 96 2.85 -0.35 -19.95
CA LEU A 96 1.58 -0.25 -20.68
C LEU A 96 0.45 0.25 -19.79
N THR A 97 0.37 -0.28 -18.56
CA THR A 97 -0.59 0.18 -17.55
C THR A 97 -0.42 1.67 -17.25
N GLY A 98 0.83 2.15 -17.15
CA GLY A 98 1.13 3.57 -16.97
C GLY A 98 0.58 4.43 -18.10
N ILE A 99 0.73 3.99 -19.36
CA ILE A 99 0.16 4.68 -20.53
C ILE A 99 -1.37 4.74 -20.42
N PHE A 100 -2.03 3.63 -20.12
CA PHE A 100 -3.49 3.61 -19.95
C PHE A 100 -3.94 4.52 -18.80
N GLN A 101 -3.21 4.57 -17.69
CA GLN A 101 -3.53 5.47 -16.58
C GLN A 101 -3.45 6.94 -16.98
N VAL A 102 -2.47 7.33 -17.78
CA VAL A 102 -2.38 8.69 -18.31
C VAL A 102 -3.56 9.00 -19.22
N ILE A 103 -3.91 8.10 -20.15
CA ILE A 103 -5.07 8.25 -21.03
C ILE A 103 -6.36 8.42 -20.22
N PHE A 104 -6.59 7.57 -19.22
CA PHE A 104 -7.76 7.65 -18.34
C PHE A 104 -7.78 8.92 -17.50
N GLY A 105 -6.59 9.40 -17.08
CA GLY A 105 -6.46 10.68 -16.39
C GLY A 105 -6.88 11.86 -17.27
N VAL A 106 -6.42 11.91 -18.52
CA VAL A 106 -6.78 12.94 -19.50
C VAL A 106 -8.28 12.91 -19.82
N LEU A 107 -8.84 11.71 -20.00
CA LEU A 107 -10.27 11.50 -20.23
C LEU A 107 -11.13 11.77 -18.98
N LYS A 108 -10.48 12.06 -17.82
CA LYS A 108 -11.15 12.32 -16.53
C LYS A 108 -12.09 11.20 -16.10
N LEU A 109 -11.78 9.95 -16.45
CA LEU A 109 -12.59 8.79 -16.11
C LEU A 109 -12.74 8.59 -14.60
N GLY A 110 -11.81 9.10 -13.78
CA GLY A 110 -11.94 9.12 -12.32
C GLY A 110 -13.22 9.80 -11.81
N ARG A 111 -13.84 10.69 -12.61
CA ARG A 111 -15.15 11.25 -12.26
C ARG A 111 -16.28 10.23 -12.26
N GLN A 112 -16.16 9.17 -13.03
CA GLN A 112 -17.13 8.08 -13.11
C GLN A 112 -17.21 7.30 -11.79
N MET A 113 -16.13 7.29 -10.99
CA MET A 113 -16.08 6.59 -9.69
C MET A 113 -17.13 7.11 -8.69
N ARG A 114 -17.63 8.33 -8.85
CA ARG A 114 -18.72 8.87 -8.00
C ARG A 114 -20.07 8.17 -8.20
N TYR A 115 -20.23 7.46 -9.32
CA TYR A 115 -21.44 6.70 -9.60
C TYR A 115 -21.39 5.26 -9.06
N VAL A 116 -20.21 4.82 -8.55
CA VAL A 116 -20.06 3.49 -7.96
C VAL A 116 -20.73 3.49 -6.58
N PRO A 117 -21.74 2.65 -6.35
CA PRO A 117 -22.40 2.52 -5.06
C PRO A 117 -21.43 2.07 -3.96
N ARG A 118 -21.63 2.55 -2.74
CA ARG A 118 -20.82 2.12 -1.58
C ARG A 118 -20.82 0.61 -1.37
N ALA A 119 -21.94 -0.05 -1.66
CA ALA A 119 -22.06 -1.52 -1.55
C ALA A 119 -21.04 -2.26 -2.43
N VAL A 120 -20.79 -1.76 -3.66
CA VAL A 120 -19.80 -2.34 -4.57
C VAL A 120 -18.39 -2.16 -4.00
N MET A 121 -18.07 -0.97 -3.47
CA MET A 121 -16.77 -0.71 -2.84
C MET A 121 -16.52 -1.60 -1.63
N VAL A 122 -17.52 -1.75 -0.77
CA VAL A 122 -17.43 -2.63 0.42
C VAL A 122 -17.29 -4.09 -0.01
N GLY A 123 -18.06 -4.55 -1.00
CA GLY A 123 -17.96 -5.90 -1.55
C GLY A 123 -16.57 -6.18 -2.14
N TYR A 124 -16.02 -5.24 -2.89
CA TYR A 124 -14.68 -5.33 -3.45
C TYR A 124 -13.59 -5.44 -2.36
N ILE A 125 -13.66 -4.59 -1.32
CA ILE A 125 -12.69 -4.62 -0.21
C ILE A 125 -12.78 -5.96 0.54
N ASN A 126 -13.99 -6.46 0.80
CA ASN A 126 -14.18 -7.74 1.48
C ASN A 126 -13.65 -8.92 0.64
N ALA A 127 -13.92 -8.91 -0.67
CA ALA A 127 -13.39 -9.93 -1.58
C ALA A 127 -11.84 -9.91 -1.61
N LEU A 128 -11.24 -8.73 -1.65
CA LEU A 128 -9.78 -8.59 -1.57
C LEU A 128 -9.23 -9.11 -0.25
N ALA A 129 -9.88 -8.82 0.87
CA ALA A 129 -9.45 -9.32 2.18
C ALA A 129 -9.42 -10.85 2.22
N VAL A 130 -10.44 -11.51 1.66
CA VAL A 130 -10.49 -12.97 1.54
C VAL A 130 -9.39 -13.50 0.62
N LEU A 131 -9.20 -12.90 -0.55
CA LEU A 131 -8.17 -13.32 -1.50
C LEU A 131 -6.75 -13.16 -0.93
N ILE A 132 -6.46 -12.04 -0.27
CA ILE A 132 -5.17 -11.81 0.38
C ILE A 132 -4.96 -12.81 1.51
N PHE A 133 -5.99 -13.10 2.31
CA PHE A 133 -5.91 -14.11 3.36
C PHE A 133 -5.58 -15.48 2.79
N LEU A 134 -6.27 -15.91 1.73
CA LEU A 134 -6.01 -17.18 1.06
C LEU A 134 -4.60 -17.24 0.47
N ALA A 135 -4.08 -16.15 -0.09
CA ALA A 135 -2.73 -16.06 -0.63
C ALA A 135 -1.64 -16.13 0.46
N GLN A 136 -1.98 -15.80 1.70
CA GLN A 136 -1.05 -15.91 2.84
C GLN A 136 -0.97 -17.35 3.40
N LEU A 137 -1.98 -18.18 3.19
CA LEU A 137 -2.01 -19.55 3.75
C LEU A 137 -0.81 -20.41 3.30
N PRO A 138 -0.42 -20.43 2.02
CA PRO A 138 0.77 -21.18 1.58
C PRO A 138 2.06 -20.73 2.26
N GLN A 139 2.15 -19.45 2.63
CA GLN A 139 3.33 -18.89 3.31
C GLN A 139 3.44 -19.34 4.78
N LEU A 140 2.35 -19.85 5.35
CA LEU A 140 2.31 -20.40 6.71
C LEU A 140 2.46 -21.93 6.73
N THR A 141 2.60 -22.58 5.58
CA THR A 141 2.79 -24.03 5.50
C THR A 141 4.26 -24.39 5.49
N ASN A 142 4.64 -25.43 6.26
CA ASN A 142 6.03 -25.92 6.35
C ASN A 142 7.07 -24.89 6.84
N VAL A 143 6.68 -23.99 7.73
CA VAL A 143 7.58 -22.99 8.32
C VAL A 143 7.98 -23.38 9.75
N PRO A 144 9.14 -22.89 10.24
CA PRO A 144 9.58 -23.13 11.61
C PRO A 144 8.53 -22.67 12.65
N PRO A 145 8.45 -23.36 13.80
CA PRO A 145 7.44 -23.04 14.83
C PRO A 145 7.56 -21.60 15.35
N LEU A 146 8.73 -20.99 15.24
CA LEU A 146 8.95 -19.59 15.58
C LEU A 146 8.05 -18.64 14.76
N VAL A 147 7.81 -18.95 13.47
CA VAL A 147 6.97 -18.13 12.58
C VAL A 147 5.53 -18.12 13.06
N TYR A 148 5.01 -19.27 13.49
CA TYR A 148 3.65 -19.33 14.08
C TYR A 148 3.55 -18.49 15.35
N GLY A 149 4.59 -18.54 16.20
CA GLY A 149 4.66 -17.70 17.42
C GLY A 149 4.65 -16.20 17.07
N MET A 150 5.43 -15.78 16.10
CA MET A 150 5.47 -14.39 15.64
C MET A 150 4.14 -13.95 15.02
N THR A 151 3.50 -14.81 14.23
CA THR A 151 2.19 -14.54 13.64
C THR A 151 1.12 -14.38 14.71
N ALA A 152 1.07 -15.29 15.67
CA ALA A 152 0.13 -15.22 16.80
C ALA A 152 0.36 -13.95 17.66
N LEU A 153 1.62 -13.59 17.91
CA LEU A 153 1.98 -12.38 18.64
C LEU A 153 1.55 -11.13 17.88
N SER A 154 1.80 -11.07 16.58
CA SER A 154 1.40 -9.94 15.73
C SER A 154 -0.13 -9.78 15.68
N LEU A 155 -0.86 -10.87 15.53
CA LEU A 155 -2.33 -10.86 15.59
C LEU A 155 -2.81 -10.44 16.97
N GLY A 156 -2.18 -10.95 18.04
CA GLY A 156 -2.46 -10.55 19.42
C GLY A 156 -2.31 -9.05 19.62
N ILE A 157 -1.21 -8.46 19.14
CA ILE A 157 -0.97 -7.02 19.22
C ILE A 157 -2.07 -6.26 18.46
N ILE A 158 -2.39 -6.66 17.23
CA ILE A 158 -3.39 -5.97 16.39
C ILE A 158 -4.78 -5.97 17.05
N TYR A 159 -5.19 -7.08 17.66
CA TYR A 159 -6.53 -7.20 18.25
C TYR A 159 -6.61 -6.74 19.71
N ILE A 160 -5.55 -6.93 20.49
CA ILE A 160 -5.54 -6.67 21.92
C ILE A 160 -5.14 -5.22 22.20
N LEU A 161 -4.12 -4.69 21.50
CA LEU A 161 -3.60 -3.34 21.73
C LEU A 161 -4.69 -2.25 21.60
N PRO A 162 -5.57 -2.24 20.57
CA PRO A 162 -6.63 -1.25 20.48
C PRO A 162 -7.65 -1.31 21.62
N ARG A 163 -7.82 -2.48 22.23
CA ARG A 163 -8.68 -2.61 23.41
C ARG A 163 -8.08 -1.95 24.66
N PHE A 164 -6.76 -2.11 24.84
CA PHE A 164 -6.04 -1.48 25.95
C PHE A 164 -5.89 0.03 25.75
N THR A 165 -5.60 0.49 24.55
CA THR A 165 -5.43 1.91 24.26
C THR A 165 -6.75 2.69 24.37
N LYS A 166 -7.89 2.08 24.05
CA LYS A 166 -9.21 2.68 24.30
C LYS A 166 -9.55 2.80 25.79
N ALA A 167 -8.97 1.95 26.62
CA ALA A 167 -9.15 1.98 28.07
C ALA A 167 -8.23 2.98 28.78
N LEU A 168 -7.13 3.42 28.14
CA LEU A 168 -6.19 4.39 28.71
C LEU A 168 -6.43 5.78 28.08
N PRO A 169 -6.74 6.82 28.88
CA PRO A 169 -7.08 8.16 28.37
C PRO A 169 -5.85 8.98 27.91
N TRP A 170 -4.67 8.40 27.74
CA TRP A 170 -3.43 9.10 27.42
C TRP A 170 -3.44 9.81 26.04
N TRP A 171 -4.24 9.34 25.10
CA TRP A 171 -4.41 9.97 23.79
C TRP A 171 -5.13 11.33 23.83
N ARG A 172 -5.84 11.65 24.93
CA ARG A 172 -6.48 12.97 25.15
C ARG A 172 -5.46 14.10 25.35
N TRP A 173 -4.19 13.76 25.56
CA TRP A 173 -3.10 14.74 25.75
C TRP A 173 -2.32 15.03 24.47
N LEU A 174 -2.64 14.38 23.34
CA LEU A 174 -1.96 14.50 22.05
C LEU A 174 -2.76 15.31 21.02
N GLY A 175 -3.90 15.88 21.41
CA GLY A 175 -4.76 16.73 20.55
C GLY A 175 -4.66 18.20 20.85
#